data_e7c94b38d352ed3be627fa8b6e385cd5
#
_entry.id   e7c94b38d352ed3be627fa8b6e385cd5
#
_cell.length_a   1.000
_cell.length_b   1.000
_cell.length_c   1.000
_cell.angle_alpha   90.00
_cell.angle_beta   90.00
_cell.angle_gamma   90.00
#
_symmetry.space_group_name_H-M   'P 1'
#
loop_
_entity.id
_entity.type
_entity.pdbx_description
1 polymer ?
#
loop_
_entity_poly.entity_id
_entity_poly.type
_entity_poly.pdbx_seq_one_letter_code
_entity_poly.pdbx_strand_id
1 'polypeptide(L)'
;MAKLEWDKVGEHFYETGVDHAVLYLRDTAGKYTKGYAWSGVTSISESPSGAEASAQYADNQKYLTLISAEEFGMTIEAFTFPSEFDECNGEVEAAEGVRIGQQKRSTFGLSYRTKVGNDVDGQDKHYKLHLVYGCTASPSERAYATVNESPEAMTFSWEISTNPENVTGQKPTSLITIDSREADPEKLQQLETMLYGGEAEEAKLPSPDEVIALFGTKAESLEPTDH
;
A
#
# COMPACT_ATOMS: atom_id res chain seq x y z
N MET A 1 -34.37 -17.15 -9.38
CA MET A 1 -33.48 -16.67 -8.33
C MET A 1 -32.49 -17.78 -8.02
N ALA A 2 -31.20 -17.51 -8.10
CA ALA A 2 -30.19 -18.52 -7.75
C ALA A 2 -30.17 -18.72 -6.23
N LYS A 3 -30.15 -19.98 -5.78
CA LYS A 3 -29.99 -20.34 -4.37
C LYS A 3 -28.57 -20.02 -3.96
N LEU A 4 -28.39 -19.37 -2.81
CA LEU A 4 -27.07 -19.16 -2.23
C LEU A 4 -26.48 -20.52 -1.80
N GLU A 5 -25.21 -20.72 -2.12
CA GLU A 5 -24.44 -21.91 -1.75
C GLU A 5 -23.17 -21.47 -1.04
N TRP A 6 -22.81 -22.17 0.03
CA TRP A 6 -21.63 -21.93 0.84
C TRP A 6 -20.68 -23.12 0.77
N ASP A 7 -19.45 -22.92 1.20
CA ASP A 7 -18.45 -23.98 1.39
C ASP A 7 -18.19 -24.85 0.15
N LYS A 8 -18.16 -24.23 -1.03
CA LYS A 8 -17.79 -24.93 -2.26
C LYS A 8 -16.28 -25.20 -2.30
N VAL A 9 -15.91 -26.43 -2.63
CA VAL A 9 -14.52 -26.82 -2.83
C VAL A 9 -13.90 -25.97 -3.94
N GLY A 10 -12.73 -25.40 -3.68
CA GLY A 10 -12.02 -24.48 -4.58
C GLY A 10 -12.39 -23.00 -4.41
N GLU A 11 -13.41 -22.68 -3.59
CA GLU A 11 -13.85 -21.32 -3.29
C GLU A 11 -13.49 -20.85 -1.86
N HIS A 12 -12.75 -21.65 -1.08
CA HIS A 12 -12.23 -21.27 0.24
C HIS A 12 -10.96 -20.44 0.10
N PHE A 13 -11.14 -19.16 -0.27
CA PHE A 13 -10.01 -18.24 -0.47
C PHE A 13 -9.49 -17.70 0.85
N TYR A 14 -8.16 -17.53 0.93
CA TYR A 14 -7.47 -16.90 2.05
C TYR A 14 -6.30 -16.07 1.53
N GLU A 15 -5.93 -15.06 2.29
CA GLU A 15 -4.75 -14.22 2.01
C GLU A 15 -3.64 -14.55 3.00
N THR A 16 -2.40 -14.57 2.52
CA THR A 16 -1.22 -14.86 3.33
C THR A 16 0.03 -14.25 2.71
N GLY A 17 1.04 -14.06 3.55
CA GLY A 17 2.36 -13.62 3.13
C GLY A 17 2.38 -12.21 2.53
N VAL A 18 3.56 -11.60 2.58
CA VAL A 18 3.89 -10.34 1.91
C VAL A 18 5.20 -10.52 1.18
N ASP A 19 5.26 -10.10 -0.06
CA ASP A 19 6.49 -10.12 -0.86
C ASP A 19 6.53 -8.97 -1.88
N HIS A 20 7.60 -8.88 -2.66
CA HIS A 20 7.78 -7.89 -3.74
C HIS A 20 7.55 -6.44 -3.29
N ALA A 21 7.96 -6.10 -2.07
CA ALA A 21 7.89 -4.72 -1.61
C ALA A 21 8.89 -3.84 -2.38
N VAL A 22 8.43 -2.68 -2.85
CA VAL A 22 9.24 -1.70 -3.56
C VAL A 22 8.99 -0.31 -2.99
N LEU A 23 10.07 0.38 -2.64
CA LEU A 23 10.09 1.78 -2.25
C LEU A 23 10.18 2.66 -3.51
N TYR A 24 9.38 3.70 -3.60
CA TYR A 24 9.46 4.69 -4.68
C TYR A 24 9.68 6.07 -4.09
N LEU A 25 10.80 6.70 -4.43
CA LEU A 25 11.07 8.07 -4.02
C LEU A 25 10.24 9.06 -4.83
N ARG A 26 9.71 10.07 -4.14
CA ARG A 26 8.93 11.14 -4.77
C ARG A 26 9.88 12.25 -5.23
N ASP A 27 9.84 12.58 -6.51
CA ASP A 27 10.62 13.68 -7.08
C ASP A 27 10.01 15.06 -6.76
N THR A 28 10.71 16.13 -7.17
CA THR A 28 10.26 17.51 -6.97
C THR A 28 9.00 17.89 -7.77
N ALA A 29 8.66 17.10 -8.79
CA ALA A 29 7.43 17.24 -9.57
C ALA A 29 6.26 16.46 -8.95
N GLY A 30 6.50 15.76 -7.84
CA GLY A 30 5.49 14.97 -7.14
C GLY A 30 5.28 13.56 -7.72
N LYS A 31 6.15 13.10 -8.62
CA LYS A 31 6.08 11.78 -9.25
C LYS A 31 7.03 10.79 -8.61
N TYR A 32 6.73 9.51 -8.76
CA TYR A 32 7.51 8.39 -8.22
C TYR A 32 8.28 7.71 -9.36
N THR A 33 9.42 8.26 -9.72
CA THR A 33 10.16 7.91 -10.95
C THR A 33 11.23 6.85 -10.77
N LYS A 34 11.58 6.50 -9.53
CA LYS A 34 12.57 5.47 -9.22
C LYS A 34 12.08 4.54 -8.14
N GLY A 35 12.12 3.23 -8.44
CA GLY A 35 11.80 2.16 -7.51
C GLY A 35 13.04 1.44 -7.00
N TYR A 36 13.02 1.08 -5.73
CA TYR A 36 14.06 0.33 -5.04
C TYR A 36 13.47 -0.88 -4.34
N ALA A 37 13.96 -2.06 -4.65
CA ALA A 37 13.46 -3.28 -4.05
C ALA A 37 13.70 -3.28 -2.53
N TRP A 38 12.65 -3.51 -1.75
CA TRP A 38 12.73 -3.60 -0.30
C TRP A 38 12.69 -5.07 0.12
N SER A 39 13.87 -5.65 0.29
CA SER A 39 14.02 -7.01 0.78
C SER A 39 13.94 -7.08 2.31
N GLY A 40 13.51 -8.23 2.84
CA GLY A 40 13.48 -8.48 4.28
C GLY A 40 12.25 -7.91 5.00
N VAL A 41 11.22 -7.50 4.29
CA VAL A 41 9.92 -7.16 4.89
C VAL A 41 9.31 -8.41 5.53
N THR A 42 8.95 -8.32 6.80
CA THR A 42 8.38 -9.42 7.59
C THR A 42 6.87 -9.29 7.72
N SER A 43 6.37 -8.06 7.85
CA SER A 43 4.94 -7.79 7.90
C SER A 43 4.61 -6.39 7.38
N ILE A 44 3.41 -6.23 6.83
CA ILE A 44 2.75 -4.96 6.56
C ILE A 44 1.35 -5.05 7.16
N SER A 45 1.04 -4.14 8.09
CA SER A 45 -0.26 -4.07 8.76
C SER A 45 -0.95 -2.77 8.37
N GLU A 46 -2.06 -2.87 7.64
CA GLU A 46 -2.89 -1.73 7.29
C GLU A 46 -3.72 -1.29 8.50
N SER A 47 -3.76 -0.01 8.79
CA SER A 47 -4.40 0.59 9.97
C SER A 47 -5.21 1.82 9.55
N PRO A 48 -6.30 1.66 8.78
CA PRO A 48 -7.16 2.78 8.45
C PRO A 48 -7.79 3.36 9.71
N SER A 49 -7.95 4.67 9.74
CA SER A 49 -8.56 5.43 10.85
C SER A 49 -9.55 6.45 10.31
N GLY A 50 -10.31 7.10 11.19
CA GLY A 50 -11.35 8.03 10.77
C GLY A 50 -12.66 7.33 10.40
N ALA A 51 -13.43 7.90 9.49
CA ALA A 51 -14.79 7.46 9.11
C ALA A 51 -15.75 7.31 10.31
N GLU A 52 -15.46 8.01 11.42
CA GLU A 52 -16.28 7.97 12.63
C GLU A 52 -17.57 8.78 12.47
N ALA A 53 -18.66 8.17 12.89
CA ALA A 53 -19.98 8.77 12.84
C ALA A 53 -20.23 9.65 14.10
N SER A 54 -20.31 10.97 13.92
CA SER A 54 -20.67 11.91 14.97
C SER A 54 -22.12 12.35 14.84
N ALA A 55 -22.96 12.02 15.83
CA ALA A 55 -24.34 12.42 15.84
C ALA A 55 -24.48 13.89 16.31
N GLN A 56 -25.21 14.69 15.55
CA GLN A 56 -25.59 16.06 15.88
C GLN A 56 -27.04 16.09 16.32
N TYR A 57 -27.30 16.83 17.40
CA TYR A 57 -28.64 16.91 18.02
C TYR A 57 -29.18 18.34 17.91
N ALA A 58 -30.46 18.47 17.56
CA ALA A 58 -31.24 19.69 17.62
C ALA A 58 -32.66 19.38 18.07
N ASP A 59 -33.33 20.30 18.77
CA ASP A 59 -34.69 20.15 19.28
C ASP A 59 -34.91 18.87 20.10
N ASN A 60 -33.88 18.46 20.89
CA ASN A 60 -33.82 17.22 21.67
C ASN A 60 -33.95 15.92 20.87
N GLN A 61 -33.64 15.96 19.57
CA GLN A 61 -33.63 14.81 18.67
C GLN A 61 -32.31 14.72 17.90
N LYS A 62 -31.94 13.49 17.48
CA LYS A 62 -30.83 13.30 16.56
C LYS A 62 -31.19 13.92 15.21
N TYR A 63 -30.54 15.06 14.89
CA TYR A 63 -30.83 15.86 13.69
C TYR A 63 -30.14 15.27 12.45
N LEU A 64 -28.83 14.97 12.57
CA LEU A 64 -28.04 14.35 11.50
C LEU A 64 -26.82 13.61 12.06
N THR A 65 -26.16 12.85 11.22
CA THR A 65 -24.88 12.22 11.51
C THR A 65 -23.84 12.72 10.53
N LEU A 66 -22.74 13.25 11.03
CA LEU A 66 -21.55 13.59 10.23
C LEU A 66 -20.58 12.43 10.31
N ILE A 67 -19.93 12.12 9.18
CA ILE A 67 -18.89 11.10 9.09
C ILE A 67 -17.59 11.84 8.75
N SER A 68 -16.53 11.62 9.56
CA SER A 68 -15.20 12.18 9.29
C SER A 68 -14.58 11.53 8.04
N ALA A 69 -13.56 12.17 7.47
CA ALA A 69 -12.77 11.56 6.42
C ALA A 69 -12.04 10.32 6.95
N GLU A 70 -11.89 9.32 6.10
CA GLU A 70 -11.03 8.18 6.37
C GLU A 70 -9.58 8.57 6.06
N GLU A 71 -8.67 8.16 6.92
CA GLU A 71 -7.22 8.29 6.75
C GLU A 71 -6.61 6.89 6.69
N PHE A 72 -5.80 6.64 5.67
CA PHE A 72 -5.08 5.39 5.54
C PHE A 72 -3.72 5.49 6.23
N GLY A 73 -3.42 4.53 7.08
CA GLY A 73 -2.13 4.36 7.73
C GLY A 73 -1.71 2.90 7.67
N MET A 74 -0.43 2.62 7.90
CA MET A 74 0.09 1.26 7.99
C MET A 74 1.33 1.20 8.85
N THR A 75 1.68 -0.01 9.28
CA THR A 75 2.96 -0.32 9.93
C THR A 75 3.73 -1.29 9.05
N ILE A 76 4.99 -0.99 8.79
CA ILE A 76 5.92 -1.87 8.06
C ILE A 76 6.93 -2.42 9.06
N GLU A 77 7.10 -3.74 9.06
CA GLU A 77 8.16 -4.41 9.81
C GLU A 77 9.11 -5.11 8.85
N ALA A 78 10.42 -4.98 9.10
CA ALA A 78 11.44 -5.57 8.24
C ALA A 78 12.74 -5.84 9.01
N PHE A 79 13.52 -6.82 8.53
CA PHE A 79 14.87 -7.06 9.03
C PHE A 79 15.89 -6.06 8.49
N THR A 80 15.61 -5.47 7.34
CA THR A 80 16.49 -4.50 6.67
C THR A 80 15.67 -3.55 5.79
N PHE A 81 16.31 -2.51 5.28
CA PHE A 81 15.70 -1.56 4.36
C PHE A 81 16.73 -1.06 3.34
N PRO A 82 16.31 -0.58 2.16
CA PRO A 82 17.21 0.01 1.18
C PRO A 82 17.80 1.32 1.70
N SER A 83 19.05 1.64 1.32
CA SER A 83 19.75 2.86 1.76
C SER A 83 19.00 4.15 1.36
N GLU A 84 18.25 4.08 0.29
CA GLU A 84 17.42 5.18 -0.22
C GLU A 84 16.25 5.53 0.72
N PHE A 85 15.88 4.61 1.60
CA PHE A 85 14.88 4.88 2.63
C PHE A 85 15.38 5.79 3.75
N ASP A 86 16.70 5.97 3.90
CA ASP A 86 17.30 6.84 4.93
C ASP A 86 16.68 8.25 4.90
N GLU A 87 16.55 8.87 3.72
CA GLU A 87 15.94 10.19 3.60
C GLU A 87 14.44 10.23 3.95
N CYS A 88 13.72 9.12 3.75
CA CYS A 88 12.33 8.97 4.17
C CYS A 88 12.23 8.78 5.70
N ASN A 89 13.26 8.20 6.31
CA ASN A 89 13.38 7.98 7.73
C ASN A 89 14.01 9.16 8.51
N GLY A 90 14.36 10.25 7.80
CA GLY A 90 14.96 11.45 8.41
C GLY A 90 16.44 11.32 8.71
N GLU A 91 17.15 10.56 7.90
CA GLU A 91 18.60 10.41 7.94
C GLU A 91 19.19 10.93 6.61
N VAL A 92 20.35 11.58 6.65
CA VAL A 92 21.07 12.07 5.48
C VAL A 92 22.54 11.65 5.58
N GLU A 93 23.09 11.18 4.47
CA GLU A 93 24.51 10.87 4.38
C GLU A 93 25.31 12.17 4.25
N ALA A 94 26.06 12.51 5.30
CA ALA A 94 26.88 13.72 5.37
C ALA A 94 28.29 13.49 4.81
N ALA A 95 28.77 12.26 4.84
CA ALA A 95 30.01 11.78 4.24
C ALA A 95 29.89 10.29 3.98
N GLU A 96 30.76 9.71 3.16
CA GLU A 96 30.74 8.27 2.87
C GLU A 96 30.69 7.44 4.15
N GLY A 97 29.59 6.69 4.35
CA GLY A 97 29.34 5.89 5.53
C GLY A 97 28.96 6.65 6.81
N VAL A 98 28.81 7.99 6.76
CA VAL A 98 28.43 8.82 7.91
C VAL A 98 27.04 9.38 7.72
N ARG A 99 26.07 8.90 8.53
CA ARG A 99 24.69 9.36 8.50
C ARG A 99 24.37 10.23 9.71
N ILE A 100 23.62 11.30 9.47
CA ILE A 100 23.09 12.20 10.51
C ILE A 100 21.57 12.08 10.54
N GLY A 101 21.03 11.86 11.72
CA GLY A 101 19.59 11.77 11.96
C GLY A 101 18.92 13.13 12.18
N GLN A 102 17.62 13.11 12.46
CA GLN A 102 16.77 14.29 12.75
C GLN A 102 16.68 15.28 11.59
N GLN A 103 16.79 14.79 10.38
CA GLN A 103 16.67 15.57 9.17
C GLN A 103 15.23 15.58 8.64
N LYS A 104 14.96 16.42 7.63
CA LYS A 104 13.67 16.47 6.95
C LYS A 104 13.37 15.12 6.33
N ARG A 105 12.16 14.61 6.55
CA ARG A 105 11.68 13.36 5.96
C ARG A 105 11.11 13.60 4.56
N SER A 106 11.48 12.76 3.62
CA SER A 106 10.93 12.75 2.27
C SER A 106 9.68 11.88 2.21
N THR A 107 8.71 12.31 1.41
CA THR A 107 7.53 11.51 1.09
C THR A 107 7.90 10.45 0.05
N PHE A 108 7.30 9.27 0.16
CA PHE A 108 7.56 8.15 -0.74
C PHE A 108 6.28 7.43 -1.14
N GLY A 109 6.36 6.55 -2.12
CA GLY A 109 5.34 5.57 -2.46
C GLY A 109 5.82 4.17 -2.12
N LEU A 110 4.90 3.25 -1.97
CA LEU A 110 5.19 1.84 -1.70
C LEU A 110 4.32 0.97 -2.59
N SER A 111 4.88 -0.13 -3.09
CA SER A 111 4.07 -1.24 -3.56
C SER A 111 4.49 -2.52 -2.85
N TYR A 112 3.55 -3.42 -2.66
CA TYR A 112 3.79 -4.76 -2.14
C TYR A 112 2.74 -5.72 -2.65
N ARG A 113 2.99 -6.99 -2.49
CA ARG A 113 2.11 -8.05 -2.94
C ARG A 113 1.75 -8.97 -1.78
N THR A 114 0.46 -9.32 -1.67
CA THR A 114 -0.03 -10.39 -0.80
C THR A 114 -0.47 -11.58 -1.64
N LYS A 115 -0.22 -12.79 -1.17
CA LYS A 115 -0.60 -14.02 -1.85
C LYS A 115 -2.06 -14.38 -1.54
N VAL A 116 -2.77 -14.88 -2.54
CA VAL A 116 -4.13 -15.38 -2.39
C VAL A 116 -4.14 -16.85 -2.78
N GLY A 117 -4.51 -17.69 -1.83
CA GLY A 117 -4.64 -19.12 -2.04
C GLY A 117 -6.07 -19.62 -1.86
N ASN A 118 -6.28 -20.88 -2.19
CA ASN A 118 -7.51 -21.61 -1.89
C ASN A 118 -7.19 -23.03 -1.38
N ASP A 119 -8.22 -23.74 -1.00
CA ASP A 119 -8.16 -25.11 -0.46
C ASP A 119 -7.70 -26.17 -1.46
N VAL A 120 -7.67 -25.88 -2.77
CA VAL A 120 -7.30 -26.82 -3.84
C VAL A 120 -5.93 -26.49 -4.46
N ASP A 121 -5.71 -25.23 -4.82
CA ASP A 121 -4.54 -24.79 -5.58
C ASP A 121 -3.36 -24.37 -4.68
N GLY A 122 -3.58 -24.26 -3.36
CA GLY A 122 -2.57 -23.76 -2.42
C GLY A 122 -2.40 -22.26 -2.46
N GLN A 123 -1.24 -21.74 -1.97
CA GLN A 123 -1.06 -20.31 -1.67
C GLN A 123 -0.37 -19.50 -2.78
N ASP A 124 0.09 -20.12 -3.86
CA ASP A 124 0.96 -19.47 -4.84
C ASP A 124 0.28 -19.18 -6.19
N LYS A 125 -1.04 -19.40 -6.30
CA LYS A 125 -1.75 -19.27 -7.57
C LYS A 125 -2.13 -17.85 -7.91
N HIS A 126 -2.57 -17.09 -6.92
CA HIS A 126 -3.07 -15.73 -7.09
C HIS A 126 -2.43 -14.77 -6.09
N TYR A 127 -2.55 -13.49 -6.35
CA TYR A 127 -2.02 -12.44 -5.48
C TYR A 127 -2.81 -11.15 -5.65
N LYS A 128 -2.64 -10.24 -4.70
CA LYS A 128 -3.08 -8.86 -4.81
C LYS A 128 -1.85 -7.95 -4.81
N LEU A 129 -1.86 -6.96 -5.69
CA LEU A 129 -0.93 -5.85 -5.69
C LEU A 129 -1.55 -4.70 -4.91
N HIS A 130 -0.78 -4.14 -3.98
CA HIS A 130 -1.14 -2.96 -3.21
C HIS A 130 -0.21 -1.82 -3.60
N LEU A 131 -0.79 -0.69 -4.01
CA LEU A 131 -0.07 0.52 -4.38
C LEU A 131 -0.44 1.60 -3.39
N VAL A 132 0.55 2.12 -2.66
CA VAL A 132 0.34 3.10 -1.59
C VAL A 132 1.07 4.39 -1.91
N TYR A 133 0.33 5.49 -1.84
CA TYR A 133 0.78 6.82 -2.25
C TYR A 133 0.92 7.76 -1.06
N GLY A 134 1.76 8.77 -1.20
CA GLY A 134 1.89 9.86 -0.24
C GLY A 134 2.38 9.43 1.15
N CYS A 135 3.16 8.35 1.22
CA CYS A 135 3.66 7.79 2.48
C CYS A 135 4.65 8.74 3.17
N THR A 136 4.53 8.84 4.49
CA THR A 136 5.48 9.52 5.37
C THR A 136 5.74 8.66 6.59
N ALA A 137 7.01 8.29 6.81
CA ALA A 137 7.40 7.49 7.96
C ALA A 137 7.47 8.34 9.24
N SER A 138 6.85 7.89 10.31
CA SER A 138 6.99 8.46 11.65
C SER A 138 8.32 8.06 12.30
N PRO A 139 8.87 8.84 13.25
CA PRO A 139 9.97 8.39 14.09
C PRO A 139 9.60 7.10 14.82
N SER A 140 10.44 6.08 14.73
CA SER A 140 10.18 4.77 15.32
C SER A 140 11.27 4.39 16.31
N GLU A 141 10.91 3.59 17.31
CA GLU A 141 11.87 3.00 18.24
C GLU A 141 12.74 1.97 17.50
N ARG A 142 14.04 1.97 17.82
CA ARG A 142 14.99 0.95 17.39
C ARG A 142 15.62 0.32 18.63
N ALA A 143 15.34 -0.95 18.85
CA ALA A 143 15.90 -1.69 19.98
C ALA A 143 17.13 -2.48 19.53
N TYR A 144 18.25 -2.27 20.19
CA TYR A 144 19.51 -3.02 19.96
C TYR A 144 19.73 -3.96 21.13
N ALA A 145 19.79 -5.27 20.87
CA ALA A 145 20.01 -6.29 21.87
C ALA A 145 21.37 -6.96 21.70
N THR A 146 21.92 -7.44 22.81
CA THR A 146 23.15 -8.24 22.81
C THR A 146 22.86 -9.63 22.23
N VAL A 147 23.78 -10.16 21.44
CA VAL A 147 23.72 -11.54 20.96
C VAL A 147 23.87 -12.49 22.15
N ASN A 148 22.96 -13.46 22.27
CA ASN A 148 22.93 -14.49 23.30
C ASN A 148 23.05 -15.90 22.68
N GLU A 149 22.77 -16.93 23.44
CA GLU A 149 22.82 -18.34 22.98
C GLU A 149 21.76 -18.67 21.92
N SER A 150 20.71 -17.84 21.83
CA SER A 150 19.66 -17.94 20.81
C SER A 150 19.58 -16.62 20.05
N PRO A 151 20.47 -16.38 19.09
CA PRO A 151 20.49 -15.11 18.36
C PRO A 151 19.22 -14.92 17.51
N GLU A 152 18.56 -13.78 17.70
CA GLU A 152 17.40 -13.37 16.92
C GLU A 152 17.78 -12.17 16.06
N ALA A 153 17.25 -12.12 14.83
CA ALA A 153 17.41 -10.96 13.98
C ALA A 153 16.58 -9.80 14.54
N MET A 154 17.19 -8.61 14.61
CA MET A 154 16.45 -7.40 14.97
C MET A 154 15.42 -7.07 13.88
N THR A 155 14.22 -6.71 14.30
CA THR A 155 13.17 -6.23 13.43
C THR A 155 13.03 -4.72 13.61
N PHE A 156 13.09 -4.00 12.50
CA PHE A 156 12.73 -2.57 12.44
C PHE A 156 11.24 -2.45 12.21
N SER A 157 10.63 -1.41 12.79
CA SER A 157 9.21 -1.12 12.63
C SER A 157 9.04 0.36 12.32
N TRP A 158 8.20 0.70 11.35
CA TRP A 158 7.86 2.08 10.99
C TRP A 158 6.36 2.24 10.87
N GLU A 159 5.84 3.20 11.58
CA GLU A 159 4.47 3.68 11.40
C GLU A 159 4.45 4.68 10.24
N ILE A 160 3.58 4.43 9.27
CA ILE A 160 3.43 5.20 8.04
C ILE A 160 2.07 5.86 8.04
N SER A 161 2.07 7.18 7.93
CA SER A 161 0.89 7.96 7.59
C SER A 161 0.88 8.27 6.10
N THR A 162 -0.30 8.49 5.53
CA THR A 162 -0.41 8.78 4.11
C THR A 162 -1.12 10.10 3.85
N ASN A 163 -0.84 10.69 2.69
CA ASN A 163 -1.55 11.84 2.18
C ASN A 163 -2.19 11.46 0.83
N PRO A 164 -3.53 11.44 0.73
CA PRO A 164 -4.21 10.94 -0.45
C PRO A 164 -3.86 11.72 -1.72
N GLU A 165 -3.73 11.02 -2.84
CA GLU A 165 -3.55 11.62 -4.16
C GLU A 165 -4.87 11.73 -4.91
N ASN A 166 -5.00 12.75 -5.76
CA ASN A 166 -6.20 13.00 -6.54
C ASN A 166 -6.45 11.89 -7.56
N VAL A 167 -7.73 11.56 -7.73
CA VAL A 167 -8.23 10.62 -8.73
C VAL A 167 -9.32 11.31 -9.52
N THR A 168 -9.20 11.32 -10.85
CA THR A 168 -10.16 11.99 -11.73
C THR A 168 -11.54 11.34 -11.63
N GLY A 169 -12.54 12.12 -11.23
CA GLY A 169 -13.92 11.65 -11.09
C GLY A 169 -14.21 10.84 -9.82
N GLN A 170 -13.23 10.67 -8.92
CA GLN A 170 -13.37 9.95 -7.66
C GLN A 170 -12.85 10.78 -6.48
N LYS A 171 -13.03 10.28 -5.26
CA LYS A 171 -12.36 10.85 -4.09
C LYS A 171 -10.86 10.56 -4.15
N PRO A 172 -10.02 11.45 -3.60
CA PRO A 172 -8.59 11.16 -3.43
C PRO A 172 -8.37 9.86 -2.68
N THR A 173 -7.32 9.11 -3.06
CA THR A 173 -6.98 7.83 -2.45
C THR A 173 -5.51 7.74 -2.11
N SER A 174 -5.19 7.01 -1.04
CA SER A 174 -3.82 6.61 -0.69
C SER A 174 -3.52 5.17 -1.05
N LEU A 175 -4.54 4.34 -1.33
CA LEU A 175 -4.38 2.92 -1.61
C LEU A 175 -5.15 2.53 -2.86
N ILE A 176 -4.48 1.77 -3.74
CA ILE A 176 -5.11 1.02 -4.83
C ILE A 176 -4.73 -0.44 -4.66
N THR A 177 -5.73 -1.32 -4.70
CA THR A 177 -5.53 -2.77 -4.67
C THR A 177 -6.00 -3.38 -5.98
N ILE A 178 -5.15 -4.21 -6.58
CA ILE A 178 -5.43 -4.92 -7.83
C ILE A 178 -5.40 -6.44 -7.54
N ASP A 179 -6.51 -7.11 -7.79
CA ASP A 179 -6.63 -8.56 -7.60
C ASP A 179 -6.34 -9.29 -8.90
N SER A 180 -5.33 -10.16 -8.91
CA SER A 180 -4.90 -10.93 -10.08
C SER A 180 -5.95 -11.92 -10.58
N ARG A 181 -6.98 -12.21 -9.78
CA ARG A 181 -8.09 -13.11 -10.17
C ARG A 181 -9.12 -12.42 -11.07
N GLU A 182 -9.22 -11.09 -10.95
CA GLU A 182 -10.23 -10.26 -11.63
C GLU A 182 -9.61 -9.39 -12.71
N ALA A 183 -8.34 -9.02 -12.55
CA ALA A 183 -7.63 -8.15 -13.46
C ALA A 183 -7.29 -8.86 -14.79
N ASP A 184 -7.28 -8.10 -15.87
CA ASP A 184 -6.78 -8.57 -17.17
C ASP A 184 -5.28 -8.91 -17.06
N PRO A 185 -4.85 -10.15 -17.43
CA PRO A 185 -3.48 -10.59 -17.23
C PRO A 185 -2.44 -9.77 -18.02
N GLU A 186 -2.77 -9.32 -19.23
CA GLU A 186 -1.83 -8.54 -20.06
C GLU A 186 -1.61 -7.14 -19.46
N LYS A 187 -2.68 -6.51 -18.96
CA LYS A 187 -2.61 -5.21 -18.29
C LYS A 187 -1.90 -5.31 -16.94
N LEU A 188 -2.14 -6.41 -16.21
CA LEU A 188 -1.45 -6.70 -14.97
C LEU A 188 0.06 -6.84 -15.19
N GLN A 189 0.48 -7.55 -16.22
CA GLN A 189 1.89 -7.67 -16.59
C GLN A 189 2.50 -6.33 -17.01
N GLN A 190 1.76 -5.47 -17.72
CA GLN A 190 2.21 -4.11 -18.04
C GLN A 190 2.40 -3.27 -16.76
N LEU A 191 1.47 -3.36 -15.81
CA LEU A 191 1.61 -2.68 -14.52
C LEU A 191 2.83 -3.20 -13.76
N GLU A 192 3.04 -4.50 -13.69
CA GLU A 192 4.21 -5.10 -13.04
C GLU A 192 5.53 -4.66 -13.69
N THR A 193 5.55 -4.52 -15.02
CA THR A 193 6.72 -3.96 -15.73
C THR A 193 6.98 -2.52 -15.32
N MET A 194 5.95 -1.70 -15.14
CA MET A 194 6.13 -0.34 -14.62
C MET A 194 6.63 -0.34 -13.17
N LEU A 195 6.09 -1.21 -12.31
CA LEU A 195 6.43 -1.27 -10.89
C LEU A 195 7.84 -1.80 -10.63
N TYR A 196 8.23 -2.83 -11.35
CA TYR A 196 9.49 -3.55 -11.09
C TYR A 196 10.61 -3.21 -12.05
N GLY A 197 10.28 -2.48 -13.12
CA GLY A 197 11.22 -2.19 -14.21
C GLY A 197 11.36 -3.34 -15.20
N GLY A 198 12.03 -3.06 -16.30
CA GLY A 198 12.32 -4.00 -17.38
C GLY A 198 13.70 -3.74 -17.99
N GLU A 199 14.02 -4.42 -19.11
CA GLU A 199 15.33 -4.24 -19.78
C GLU A 199 15.61 -2.80 -20.25
N ALA A 200 14.56 -2.01 -20.53
CA ALA A 200 14.64 -0.65 -21.03
C ALA A 200 13.90 0.41 -20.19
N GLU A 201 13.24 0.01 -19.10
CA GLU A 201 12.43 0.89 -18.28
C GLU A 201 12.84 0.82 -16.82
N GLU A 202 12.99 1.98 -16.18
CA GLU A 202 13.21 2.07 -14.73
C GLU A 202 11.92 1.78 -13.98
N ALA A 203 12.03 1.14 -12.81
CA ALA A 203 10.91 0.90 -11.92
C ALA A 203 10.29 2.24 -11.46
N LYS A 204 8.98 2.39 -11.59
CA LYS A 204 8.22 3.58 -11.19
C LYS A 204 6.86 3.19 -10.62
N LEU A 205 6.33 4.02 -9.75
CA LEU A 205 4.94 3.90 -9.30
C LEU A 205 4.07 4.83 -10.16
N PRO A 206 3.20 4.29 -11.02
CA PRO A 206 2.28 5.10 -11.82
C PRO A 206 1.28 5.83 -10.92
N SER A 207 0.81 6.99 -11.35
CA SER A 207 -0.23 7.72 -10.64
C SER A 207 -1.56 6.94 -10.61
N PRO A 208 -2.46 7.24 -9.67
CA PRO A 208 -3.78 6.60 -9.63
C PRO A 208 -4.54 6.65 -10.96
N ASP A 209 -4.51 7.79 -11.65
CA ASP A 209 -5.17 7.96 -12.96
C ASP A 209 -4.52 7.10 -14.05
N GLU A 210 -3.19 6.96 -14.04
CA GLU A 210 -2.48 6.08 -14.99
C GLU A 210 -2.83 4.61 -14.76
N VAL A 211 -2.94 4.17 -13.51
CA VAL A 211 -3.39 2.80 -13.17
C VAL A 211 -4.81 2.57 -13.66
N ILE A 212 -5.74 3.48 -13.36
CA ILE A 212 -7.14 3.36 -13.79
C ILE A 212 -7.24 3.36 -15.32
N ALA A 213 -6.49 4.23 -16.01
CA ALA A 213 -6.48 4.30 -17.47
C ALA A 213 -5.96 2.99 -18.10
N LEU A 214 -4.97 2.34 -17.49
CA LEU A 214 -4.42 1.06 -17.95
C LEU A 214 -5.48 -0.05 -17.91
N PHE A 215 -6.26 -0.18 -16.84
CA PHE A 215 -7.29 -1.21 -16.70
C PHE A 215 -8.60 -0.83 -17.41
N GLY A 216 -8.80 0.45 -17.73
CA GLY A 216 -10.02 1.00 -18.30
C GLY A 216 -11.03 1.37 -17.20
N THR A 217 -11.69 2.51 -17.38
CA THR A 217 -12.78 2.90 -16.49
C THR A 217 -13.93 1.91 -16.62
N LYS A 218 -14.37 1.34 -15.49
CA LYS A 218 -15.60 0.55 -15.46
C LYS A 218 -16.74 1.48 -15.92
N ALA A 219 -17.35 1.20 -17.07
CA ALA A 219 -18.46 1.99 -17.55
C ALA A 219 -19.52 2.09 -16.45
N GLU A 220 -19.90 3.31 -16.11
CA GLU A 220 -20.92 3.62 -15.12
C GLU A 220 -22.25 2.95 -15.52
N SER A 221 -22.56 1.82 -14.89
CA SER A 221 -23.88 1.20 -14.98
C SER A 221 -24.75 1.70 -13.82
N LEU A 222 -24.95 3.00 -13.74
CA LEU A 222 -25.95 3.61 -12.86
C LEU A 222 -26.60 4.77 -13.61
N GLU A 223 -27.52 4.44 -14.52
CA GLU A 223 -28.60 5.37 -14.78
C GLU A 223 -29.53 5.37 -13.57
N PRO A 224 -29.79 6.52 -12.92
CA PRO A 224 -30.88 6.61 -11.97
C PRO A 224 -32.19 6.42 -12.75
N THR A 225 -32.90 5.34 -12.52
CA THR A 225 -34.28 5.22 -12.92
C THR A 225 -35.09 6.22 -12.11
N ASP A 226 -35.42 7.34 -12.73
CA ASP A 226 -36.51 8.24 -12.30
C ASP A 226 -37.77 7.43 -12.06
N HIS A 227 -38.25 7.43 -10.83
CA HIS A 227 -39.66 7.25 -10.48
C HIS A 227 -40.04 8.13 -9.29
#